data_261db93c21427ef9278d1e0e4e7343fd
#
_entry.id   261db93c21427ef9278d1e0e4e7343fd
#
_cell.length_a   1.000
_cell.length_b   1.000
_cell.length_c   1.000
_cell.angle_alpha   90.00
_cell.angle_beta   90.00
_cell.angle_gamma   90.00
#
_symmetry.space_group_name_H-M   'P 1'
#
loop_
_entity.id
_entity.type
_entity.pdbx_description
1 polymer ?
#
loop_
_entity_poly.entity_id
_entity_poly.type
_entity_poly.pdbx_seq_one_letter_code
_entity_poly.pdbx_strand_id
1 'polypeptide(L)'
;MIPAILLSGCGFHLEGRLPLPQPIRRPYIQATDQQSDFVQSLRRQMLISGARPVDSPDQATAVVDILYDNVTPRVLTVSAQNRPTEYQVTYTVRFAVTAGGRELLPPQQVASMRSYSFNESLLLAKQHEEAILQQAMGQDLADIVMRRLSRVPGG
;
A
#
# COMPACT_ATOMS: atom_id res chain seq x y z
N MET A 1 8.64 -31.35 48.91
CA MET A 1 7.70 -31.27 47.77
C MET A 1 7.61 -29.82 47.34
N ILE A 2 8.23 -29.46 46.22
CA ILE A 2 8.23 -28.11 45.69
C ILE A 2 7.33 -28.12 44.45
N PRO A 3 6.27 -27.30 44.37
CA PRO A 3 5.45 -27.25 43.17
C PRO A 3 6.17 -26.48 42.07
N ALA A 4 6.37 -27.11 40.90
CA ALA A 4 6.87 -26.51 39.69
C ALA A 4 5.75 -25.64 39.07
N ILE A 5 5.94 -24.32 39.08
CA ILE A 5 5.08 -23.36 38.41
C ILE A 5 5.45 -23.37 36.91
N LEU A 6 4.58 -23.93 36.09
CA LEU A 6 4.66 -23.88 34.63
C LEU A 6 4.30 -22.45 34.18
N LEU A 7 5.31 -21.64 33.81
CA LEU A 7 5.09 -20.39 33.08
C LEU A 7 4.67 -20.73 31.65
N SER A 8 3.36 -20.67 31.38
CA SER A 8 2.84 -20.66 30.04
C SER A 8 3.20 -19.30 29.39
N GLY A 9 4.25 -19.28 28.58
CA GLY A 9 4.62 -18.13 27.75
C GLY A 9 3.49 -17.84 26.80
N CYS A 10 2.86 -16.65 26.90
CA CYS A 10 1.99 -16.10 25.88
C CYS A 10 2.81 -15.96 24.59
N GLY A 11 2.50 -16.79 23.60
CA GLY A 11 3.10 -16.74 22.28
C GLY A 11 2.68 -15.45 21.57
N PHE A 12 3.42 -14.37 21.78
CA PHE A 12 3.38 -13.20 20.90
C PHE A 12 3.94 -13.67 19.56
N HIS A 13 3.06 -14.03 18.64
CA HIS A 13 3.43 -14.06 17.22
C HIS A 13 3.67 -12.60 16.81
N LEU A 14 4.95 -12.23 16.69
CA LEU A 14 5.32 -11.07 15.90
C LEU A 14 4.71 -11.29 14.51
N GLU A 15 3.76 -10.46 14.13
CA GLU A 15 3.19 -10.41 12.80
C GLU A 15 4.31 -9.90 11.86
N GLY A 16 5.25 -10.83 11.55
CA GLY A 16 6.48 -10.56 10.87
C GLY A 16 6.36 -10.96 9.41
N ARG A 17 6.73 -10.04 8.54
CA ARG A 17 7.17 -10.25 7.16
C ARG A 17 6.31 -11.25 6.39
N LEU A 18 5.44 -10.75 5.54
CA LEU A 18 4.76 -11.59 4.54
C LEU A 18 5.81 -12.06 3.52
N PRO A 19 6.24 -13.34 3.54
CA PRO A 19 7.22 -13.81 2.58
C PRO A 19 6.61 -13.78 1.19
N LEU A 20 7.31 -13.18 0.25
CA LEU A 20 6.91 -13.20 -1.16
C LEU A 20 7.36 -14.53 -1.81
N PRO A 21 6.53 -15.10 -2.69
CA PRO A 21 6.87 -16.33 -3.41
C PRO A 21 8.08 -16.13 -4.33
N GLN A 22 8.73 -17.25 -4.71
CA GLN A 22 9.96 -17.27 -5.52
C GLN A 22 9.89 -16.37 -6.78
N PRO A 23 8.79 -16.39 -7.57
CA PRO A 23 8.70 -15.56 -8.76
C PRO A 23 8.80 -14.06 -8.48
N ILE A 24 8.45 -13.60 -7.25
CA ILE A 24 8.40 -12.17 -6.87
C ILE A 24 9.58 -11.79 -5.97
N ARG A 25 10.68 -12.52 -5.99
CA ARG A 25 11.86 -12.18 -5.15
C ARG A 25 12.67 -11.01 -5.64
N ARG A 26 12.71 -10.78 -6.95
CA ARG A 26 13.38 -9.64 -7.58
C ARG A 26 12.37 -8.93 -8.48
N PRO A 27 11.39 -8.21 -7.89
CA PRO A 27 10.37 -7.53 -8.66
C PRO A 27 10.92 -6.24 -9.27
N TYR A 28 10.47 -5.91 -10.48
CA TYR A 28 10.51 -4.56 -11.02
C TYR A 28 9.15 -3.92 -10.85
N ILE A 29 9.09 -2.73 -10.23
CA ILE A 29 7.84 -1.97 -10.10
C ILE A 29 7.77 -1.01 -11.28
N GLN A 30 6.90 -1.30 -12.23
CA GLN A 30 6.62 -0.44 -13.36
C GLN A 30 5.50 0.52 -12.99
N ALA A 31 5.77 1.81 -12.92
CA ALA A 31 4.81 2.84 -12.59
C ALA A 31 5.12 4.14 -13.34
N THR A 32 4.09 4.90 -13.67
CA THR A 32 4.24 6.24 -14.27
C THR A 32 4.86 7.21 -13.28
N ASP A 33 4.43 7.16 -12.01
CA ASP A 33 5.03 7.93 -10.92
C ASP A 33 5.74 6.99 -9.93
N GLN A 34 7.07 6.94 -10.02
CA GLN A 34 7.92 6.16 -9.13
C GLN A 34 8.02 6.76 -7.72
N GLN A 35 7.58 8.01 -7.53
CA GLN A 35 7.66 8.74 -6.28
C GLN A 35 6.33 8.81 -5.53
N SER A 36 5.25 8.23 -6.07
CA SER A 36 3.97 8.20 -5.39
C SER A 36 4.06 7.54 -4.01
N ASP A 37 3.23 7.96 -3.07
CA ASP A 37 3.20 7.41 -1.70
C ASP A 37 2.97 5.91 -1.69
N PHE A 38 2.13 5.42 -2.59
CA PHE A 38 1.87 4.00 -2.76
C PHE A 38 3.12 3.24 -3.24
N VAL A 39 3.75 3.67 -4.35
CA VAL A 39 4.92 2.99 -4.92
C VAL A 39 6.08 2.96 -3.94
N GLN A 40 6.34 4.06 -3.25
CA GLN A 40 7.37 4.14 -2.23
C GLN A 40 7.08 3.21 -1.04
N SER A 41 5.82 3.13 -0.61
CA SER A 41 5.40 2.23 0.46
C SER A 41 5.50 0.77 0.04
N LEU A 42 5.06 0.44 -1.16
CA LEU A 42 5.18 -0.92 -1.72
C LEU A 42 6.64 -1.37 -1.81
N ARG A 43 7.53 -0.52 -2.32
CA ARG A 43 8.96 -0.78 -2.41
C ARG A 43 9.59 -1.07 -1.04
N ARG A 44 9.27 -0.22 -0.02
CA ARG A 44 9.75 -0.43 1.36
C ARG A 44 9.27 -1.76 1.93
N GLN A 45 8.00 -2.10 1.75
CA GLN A 45 7.43 -3.35 2.27
C GLN A 45 8.00 -4.58 1.59
N MET A 46 8.25 -4.53 0.29
CA MET A 46 8.95 -5.60 -0.43
C MET A 46 10.35 -5.84 0.13
N LEU A 47 11.12 -4.78 0.41
CA LEU A 47 12.43 -4.88 1.05
C LEU A 47 12.36 -5.50 2.44
N ILE A 48 11.40 -5.06 3.27
CA ILE A 48 11.16 -5.63 4.62
C ILE A 48 10.80 -7.12 4.53
N SER A 49 10.05 -7.53 3.49
CA SER A 49 9.68 -8.94 3.25
C SER A 49 10.83 -9.80 2.71
N GLY A 50 12.00 -9.20 2.47
CA GLY A 50 13.19 -9.90 1.97
C GLY A 50 13.26 -9.98 0.44
N ALA A 51 12.34 -9.37 -0.29
CA ALA A 51 12.46 -9.20 -1.72
C ALA A 51 13.53 -8.13 -2.03
N ARG A 52 14.07 -8.15 -3.23
CA ARG A 52 15.06 -7.19 -3.71
C ARG A 52 14.55 -6.52 -4.99
N PRO A 53 13.73 -5.48 -4.87
CA PRO A 53 13.28 -4.72 -6.04
C PRO A 53 14.47 -4.26 -6.87
N VAL A 54 14.34 -4.37 -8.19
CA VAL A 54 15.36 -3.97 -9.16
C VAL A 54 14.91 -2.75 -9.95
N ASP A 55 15.87 -2.04 -10.56
CA ASP A 55 15.61 -0.79 -11.27
C ASP A 55 15.40 -1.00 -12.78
N SER A 56 15.58 -2.23 -13.27
CA SER A 56 15.40 -2.60 -14.67
C SER A 56 14.56 -3.87 -14.82
N PRO A 57 13.64 -3.92 -15.77
CA PRO A 57 12.84 -5.10 -16.03
C PRO A 57 13.68 -6.32 -16.47
N ASP A 58 14.83 -6.10 -17.11
CA ASP A 58 15.72 -7.18 -17.57
C ASP A 58 16.35 -7.95 -16.41
N GLN A 59 16.46 -7.34 -15.24
CA GLN A 59 17.00 -7.96 -14.04
C GLN A 59 15.92 -8.58 -13.15
N ALA A 60 14.65 -8.36 -13.51
CA ALA A 60 13.52 -8.75 -12.70
C ALA A 60 13.13 -10.21 -12.89
N THR A 61 12.69 -10.87 -11.81
CA THR A 61 12.01 -12.16 -11.88
C THR A 61 10.50 -12.00 -12.09
N ALA A 62 9.95 -10.84 -11.74
CA ALA A 62 8.56 -10.46 -12.00
C ALA A 62 8.45 -8.96 -12.24
N VAL A 63 7.43 -8.56 -12.96
CA VAL A 63 7.03 -7.16 -13.14
C VAL A 63 5.72 -6.94 -12.40
N VAL A 64 5.73 -6.00 -11.47
CA VAL A 64 4.53 -5.46 -10.82
C VAL A 64 4.18 -4.17 -11.55
N ASP A 65 3.19 -4.26 -12.43
CA ASP A 65 2.77 -3.14 -13.27
C ASP A 65 1.66 -2.34 -12.58
N ILE A 66 1.93 -1.08 -12.26
CA ILE A 66 0.98 -0.14 -11.67
C ILE A 66 0.28 0.59 -12.80
N LEU A 67 -0.88 0.06 -13.17
CA LEU A 67 -1.69 0.53 -14.31
C LEU A 67 -2.41 1.85 -14.01
N TYR A 68 -2.66 2.13 -12.73
CA TYR A 68 -3.34 3.33 -12.26
C TYR A 68 -2.97 3.60 -10.81
N ASP A 69 -2.64 4.84 -10.50
CA ASP A 69 -2.27 5.31 -9.16
C ASP A 69 -2.73 6.77 -9.06
N ASN A 70 -3.83 7.01 -8.34
CA ASN A 70 -4.40 8.36 -8.28
C ASN A 70 -5.19 8.62 -7.00
N VAL A 71 -5.12 9.86 -6.55
CA VAL A 71 -5.88 10.40 -5.41
C VAL A 71 -6.92 11.39 -5.93
N THR A 72 -8.18 11.16 -5.57
CA THR A 72 -9.31 12.01 -6.00
C THR A 72 -10.04 12.57 -4.79
N PRO A 73 -10.05 13.89 -4.57
CA PRO A 73 -10.86 14.53 -3.56
C PRO A 73 -12.29 14.77 -4.05
N ARG A 74 -13.26 14.70 -3.15
CA ARG A 74 -14.67 15.03 -3.38
C ARG A 74 -15.23 15.80 -2.19
N VAL A 75 -16.01 16.86 -2.43
CA VAL A 75 -16.75 17.56 -1.38
C VAL A 75 -17.88 16.67 -0.89
N LEU A 76 -17.96 16.44 0.42
CA LEU A 76 -19.05 15.72 1.07
C LEU A 76 -20.12 16.64 1.62
N THR A 77 -19.71 17.71 2.27
CA THR A 77 -20.61 18.61 3.02
C THR A 77 -20.25 20.06 2.73
N VAL A 78 -21.28 20.90 2.64
CA VAL A 78 -21.16 22.35 2.51
C VAL A 78 -21.89 23.04 3.67
N SER A 79 -21.40 24.20 4.08
CA SER A 79 -22.05 25.05 5.07
C SER A 79 -23.32 25.74 4.51
N ALA A 80 -24.07 26.42 5.39
CA ALA A 80 -25.21 27.24 4.98
C ALA A 80 -24.81 28.38 4.01
N GLN A 81 -23.53 28.78 3.98
CA GLN A 81 -22.97 29.78 3.06
C GLN A 81 -22.40 29.13 1.80
N ASN A 82 -22.73 27.86 1.51
CA ASN A 82 -22.27 27.07 0.36
C ASN A 82 -20.74 26.91 0.27
N ARG A 83 -20.05 26.85 1.42
CA ARG A 83 -18.61 26.59 1.51
C ARG A 83 -18.36 25.14 1.91
N PRO A 84 -17.42 24.43 1.27
CA PRO A 84 -17.05 23.08 1.66
C PRO A 84 -16.59 23.01 3.11
N THR A 85 -17.15 22.08 3.88
CA THR A 85 -16.80 21.84 5.29
C THR A 85 -16.24 20.46 5.53
N GLU A 86 -16.48 19.52 4.60
CA GLU A 86 -15.95 18.16 4.66
C GLU A 86 -15.60 17.64 3.27
N TYR A 87 -14.44 17.01 3.17
CA TYR A 87 -13.96 16.35 1.97
C TYR A 87 -13.79 14.86 2.20
N GLN A 88 -14.06 14.07 1.16
CA GLN A 88 -13.64 12.69 1.06
C GLN A 88 -12.50 12.58 0.05
N VAL A 89 -11.45 11.87 0.44
CA VAL A 89 -10.35 11.50 -0.45
C VAL A 89 -10.46 10.02 -0.75
N THR A 90 -10.41 9.66 -2.03
CA THR A 90 -10.32 8.28 -2.50
C THR A 90 -8.98 8.08 -3.16
N TYR A 91 -8.18 7.16 -2.62
CA TYR A 91 -6.92 6.74 -3.24
C TYR A 91 -7.16 5.40 -3.93
N THR A 92 -6.98 5.34 -5.25
CA THR A 92 -7.24 4.15 -6.07
C THR A 92 -5.97 3.71 -6.76
N VAL A 93 -5.66 2.43 -6.64
CA VAL A 93 -4.54 1.77 -7.33
C VAL A 93 -5.07 0.58 -8.13
N ARG A 94 -4.64 0.45 -9.39
CA ARG A 94 -4.87 -0.74 -10.21
C ARG A 94 -3.53 -1.30 -10.63
N PHE A 95 -3.33 -2.60 -10.45
CA PHE A 95 -2.07 -3.27 -10.71
C PHE A 95 -2.28 -4.65 -11.30
N ALA A 96 -1.25 -5.15 -11.98
CA ALA A 96 -1.15 -6.52 -12.49
C ALA A 96 0.26 -7.06 -12.20
N VAL A 97 0.44 -8.38 -12.27
CA VAL A 97 1.75 -9.01 -12.05
C VAL A 97 2.02 -10.04 -13.11
N THR A 98 3.19 -9.96 -13.73
CA THR A 98 3.68 -10.93 -14.71
C THR A 98 5.05 -11.47 -14.30
N ALA A 99 5.35 -12.71 -14.62
CA ALA A 99 6.67 -13.31 -14.46
C ALA A 99 6.94 -14.32 -15.56
N GLY A 100 8.12 -14.23 -16.18
CA GLY A 100 8.51 -15.13 -17.24
C GLY A 100 7.52 -15.16 -18.43
N GLY A 101 6.92 -14.02 -18.75
CA GLY A 101 5.92 -13.88 -19.81
C GLY A 101 4.53 -14.44 -19.48
N ARG A 102 4.30 -14.91 -18.26
CA ARG A 102 2.99 -15.39 -17.79
C ARG A 102 2.36 -14.40 -16.82
N GLU A 103 1.05 -14.24 -16.90
CA GLU A 103 0.27 -13.49 -15.94
C GLU A 103 0.16 -14.28 -14.62
N LEU A 104 0.67 -13.71 -13.54
CA LEU A 104 0.55 -14.27 -12.19
C LEU A 104 -0.68 -13.72 -11.46
N LEU A 105 -0.96 -12.43 -11.65
CA LEU A 105 -2.17 -11.78 -11.19
C LEU A 105 -2.73 -10.91 -12.32
N PRO A 106 -4.00 -11.13 -12.71
CA PRO A 106 -4.67 -10.25 -13.65
C PRO A 106 -4.84 -8.84 -13.06
N PRO A 107 -5.19 -7.84 -13.89
CA PRO A 107 -5.46 -6.51 -13.39
C PRO A 107 -6.47 -6.50 -12.24
N GLN A 108 -6.05 -5.96 -11.11
CA GLN A 108 -6.84 -5.85 -9.88
C GLN A 108 -6.87 -4.40 -9.42
N GLN A 109 -7.96 -4.02 -8.78
CA GLN A 109 -8.10 -2.69 -8.18
C GLN A 109 -8.19 -2.79 -6.66
N VAL A 110 -7.55 -1.86 -5.97
CA VAL A 110 -7.68 -1.59 -4.55
C VAL A 110 -7.96 -0.10 -4.35
N ALA A 111 -8.72 0.24 -3.34
CA ALA A 111 -9.00 1.62 -3.00
C ALA A 111 -9.09 1.81 -1.49
N SER A 112 -8.66 2.96 -1.03
CA SER A 112 -8.83 3.45 0.35
C SER A 112 -9.62 4.74 0.30
N MET A 113 -10.54 4.94 1.26
CA MET A 113 -11.33 6.16 1.38
C MET A 113 -11.17 6.72 2.80
N ARG A 114 -10.94 8.03 2.87
CA ARG A 114 -10.86 8.78 4.13
C ARG A 114 -11.63 10.09 3.97
N SER A 115 -12.21 10.59 5.06
CA SER A 115 -12.79 11.93 5.10
C SER A 115 -12.05 12.79 6.11
N TYR A 116 -12.02 14.09 5.85
CA TYR A 116 -11.51 15.08 6.77
C TYR A 116 -12.33 16.36 6.73
N SER A 117 -12.43 17.03 7.89
CA SER A 117 -13.12 18.31 8.01
C SER A 117 -12.21 19.45 7.55
N PHE A 118 -12.79 20.44 6.90
CA PHE A 118 -12.10 21.61 6.39
C PHE A 118 -12.44 22.86 7.21
N ASN A 119 -11.40 23.58 7.66
CA ASN A 119 -11.53 24.89 8.26
C ASN A 119 -10.62 25.88 7.52
N GLU A 120 -11.21 26.91 6.89
CA GLU A 120 -10.48 27.90 6.07
C GLU A 120 -9.40 28.67 6.84
N SER A 121 -9.55 28.82 8.18
CA SER A 121 -8.58 29.54 9.00
C SER A 121 -7.24 28.81 9.22
N LEU A 122 -7.12 27.53 8.78
CA LEU A 122 -5.95 26.68 9.02
C LEU A 122 -5.33 26.13 7.72
N LEU A 123 -5.25 26.94 6.67
CA LEU A 123 -4.88 26.51 5.32
C LEU A 123 -3.51 25.78 5.26
N LEU A 124 -2.49 26.27 5.97
CA LEU A 124 -1.16 25.65 6.00
C LEU A 124 -1.16 24.32 6.78
N ALA A 125 -1.88 24.26 7.90
CA ALA A 125 -2.04 23.04 8.67
C ALA A 125 -2.76 21.96 7.86
N LYS A 126 -3.74 22.35 7.04
CA LYS A 126 -4.49 21.47 6.16
C LYS A 126 -3.61 20.77 5.12
N GLN A 127 -2.73 21.48 4.45
CA GLN A 127 -1.84 20.89 3.44
C GLN A 127 -0.96 19.80 4.05
N HIS A 128 -0.51 20.01 5.28
CA HIS A 128 0.28 19.03 6.01
C HIS A 128 -0.55 17.81 6.42
N GLU A 129 -1.76 18.01 6.93
CA GLU A 129 -2.68 16.92 7.29
C GLU A 129 -3.08 16.09 6.07
N GLU A 130 -3.33 16.72 4.92
CA GLU A 130 -3.67 16.06 3.67
C GLU A 130 -2.53 15.19 3.16
N ALA A 131 -1.29 15.66 3.23
CA ALA A 131 -0.10 14.89 2.87
C ALA A 131 0.08 13.66 3.77
N ILE A 132 -0.08 13.82 5.10
CA ILE A 132 0.00 12.72 6.06
C ILE A 132 -1.10 11.69 5.77
N LEU A 133 -2.32 12.15 5.49
CA LEU A 133 -3.44 11.28 5.17
C LEU A 133 -3.18 10.47 3.89
N GLN A 134 -2.70 11.11 2.83
CA GLN A 134 -2.38 10.44 1.56
C GLN A 134 -1.27 9.42 1.75
N GLN A 135 -0.21 9.75 2.49
CA GLN A 135 0.86 8.82 2.82
C GLN A 135 0.34 7.60 3.58
N ALA A 136 -0.52 7.79 4.59
CA ALA A 136 -1.12 6.69 5.33
C ALA A 136 -2.00 5.81 4.43
N MET A 137 -2.79 6.41 3.54
CA MET A 137 -3.61 5.68 2.56
C MET A 137 -2.74 4.87 1.59
N GLY A 138 -1.62 5.43 1.12
CA GLY A 138 -0.65 4.73 0.28
C GLY A 138 -0.05 3.51 0.99
N GLN A 139 0.26 3.62 2.29
CA GLN A 139 0.71 2.50 3.11
C GLN A 139 -0.35 1.41 3.25
N ASP A 140 -1.60 1.78 3.58
CA ASP A 140 -2.71 0.83 3.69
C ASP A 140 -2.92 0.04 2.39
N LEU A 141 -2.85 0.74 1.23
CA LEU A 141 -2.98 0.09 -0.08
C LEU A 141 -1.80 -0.83 -0.38
N ALA A 142 -0.58 -0.43 -0.04
CA ALA A 142 0.60 -1.28 -0.19
C ALA A 142 0.49 -2.55 0.65
N ASP A 143 -0.04 -2.48 1.88
CA ASP A 143 -0.32 -3.65 2.72
C ASP A 143 -1.31 -4.61 2.07
N ILE A 144 -2.38 -4.08 1.46
CA ILE A 144 -3.36 -4.90 0.73
C ILE A 144 -2.71 -5.60 -0.46
N VAL A 145 -1.91 -4.86 -1.24
CA VAL A 145 -1.21 -5.41 -2.41
C VAL A 145 -0.20 -6.46 -1.97
N MET A 146 0.59 -6.23 -0.93
CA MET A 146 1.55 -7.21 -0.39
C MET A 146 0.87 -8.51 0.02
N ARG A 147 -0.29 -8.45 0.68
CA ARG A 147 -1.08 -9.65 1.01
C ARG A 147 -1.56 -10.41 -0.22
N ARG A 148 -1.87 -9.72 -1.33
CA ARG A 148 -2.24 -10.38 -2.59
C ARG A 148 -1.02 -11.02 -3.25
N LEU A 149 0.12 -10.32 -3.27
CA LEU A 149 1.38 -10.83 -3.80
C LEU A 149 1.87 -12.07 -3.05
N SER A 150 1.72 -12.12 -1.72
CA SER A 150 2.14 -13.27 -0.92
C SER A 150 1.31 -14.54 -1.18
N ARG A 151 0.12 -14.41 -1.77
CA ARG A 151 -0.77 -15.52 -2.12
C ARG A 151 -0.60 -16.04 -3.55
N VAL A 152 0.27 -15.42 -4.33
CA VAL A 152 0.57 -15.89 -5.68
C VAL A 152 1.22 -17.28 -5.58
N PRO A 153 0.77 -18.27 -6.37
CA PRO A 153 1.38 -19.61 -6.35
C PRO A 153 2.88 -19.53 -6.63
N GLY A 154 3.66 -20.24 -5.84
CA GLY A 154 5.14 -20.21 -5.93
C GLY A 154 5.74 -21.02 -7.09
N GLY A 155 4.95 -21.36 -8.10
CA GLY A 155 5.42 -22.09 -9.30
C GLY A 155 5.94 -23.49 -9.01
#